data_6ce1f2d27ec8af0e119567b7966f4b06
#
_entry.id   6ce1f2d27ec8af0e119567b7966f4b06
#
_cell.length_a   1.000
_cell.length_b   1.000
_cell.length_c   1.000
_cell.angle_alpha   90.00
_cell.angle_beta   90.00
_cell.angle_gamma   90.00
#
_symmetry.space_group_name_H-M   'P 1'
#
loop_
_entity.id
_entity.type
_entity.pdbx_description
1 polymer ?
#
loop_
_entity_poly.entity_id
_entity_poly.type
_entity_poly.pdbx_seq_one_letter_code
_entity_poly.pdbx_strand_id
1 'polypeptide(L)'
;MKIYMLVYKQDTSSAWDADADIFLTKEKAQEAMQEQYRTSLESWGINESTEQTDDFHWSCDENQAEISDDCKCEYEQWQIREKELDVKAAVEVRGGLVQSIIANAGIDVDVYDLDVSDFPDEGEEDEADRKEREFTELSNRPDWGSVW
;
A
#
# COMPACT_ATOMS: atom_id res chain seq x y z
N MET A 1 11.72 1.12 3.66
CA MET A 1 10.24 1.24 3.73
C MET A 1 9.65 -0.15 3.64
N LYS A 2 8.69 -0.49 4.49
CA LYS A 2 7.94 -1.75 4.39
C LYS A 2 6.72 -1.57 3.52
N ILE A 3 6.45 -2.57 2.69
CA ILE A 3 5.21 -2.71 1.93
C ILE A 3 4.63 -4.10 2.16
N TYR A 4 3.34 -4.24 1.92
CA TYR A 4 2.61 -5.50 2.05
C TYR A 4 1.97 -5.82 0.70
N MET A 5 2.30 -6.99 0.17
CA MET A 5 1.78 -7.46 -1.11
C MET A 5 0.69 -8.49 -0.82
N LEU A 6 -0.53 -8.23 -1.23
CA LEU A 6 -1.59 -9.23 -1.29
C LEU A 6 -1.47 -9.94 -2.63
N VAL A 7 -1.05 -11.19 -2.59
CA VAL A 7 -0.92 -12.05 -3.78
C VAL A 7 -2.15 -12.93 -3.86
N TYR A 8 -2.87 -12.84 -4.95
CA TYR A 8 -4.02 -13.68 -5.29
C TYR A 8 -3.64 -14.70 -6.37
N LYS A 9 -4.17 -15.89 -6.26
CA LYS A 9 -4.08 -16.93 -7.29
C LYS A 9 -5.39 -17.70 -7.36
N GLN A 10 -5.80 -17.98 -8.57
CA GLN A 10 -6.97 -18.76 -8.87
C GLN A 10 -6.62 -19.80 -9.93
N ASP A 11 -7.08 -21.04 -9.73
CA ASP A 11 -7.11 -22.08 -10.74
C ASP A 11 -8.43 -22.84 -10.56
N THR A 12 -9.37 -22.60 -11.45
CA THR A 12 -10.71 -23.19 -11.44
C THR A 12 -11.05 -23.66 -12.84
N SER A 13 -12.08 -24.50 -12.96
CA SER A 13 -12.55 -24.99 -14.27
C SER A 13 -12.92 -23.89 -15.27
N SER A 14 -13.19 -22.68 -14.77
CA SER A 14 -13.63 -21.52 -15.57
C SER A 14 -12.56 -20.45 -15.78
N ALA A 15 -11.53 -20.39 -14.93
CA ALA A 15 -10.53 -19.33 -14.98
C ALA A 15 -9.21 -19.76 -14.33
N TRP A 16 -8.11 -19.28 -14.91
CA TRP A 16 -6.81 -19.22 -14.27
C TRP A 16 -6.39 -17.75 -14.19
N ASP A 17 -6.00 -17.29 -13.00
CA ASP A 17 -5.57 -15.91 -12.76
C ASP A 17 -4.53 -15.82 -11.65
N ALA A 18 -3.70 -14.80 -11.71
CA ALA A 18 -2.78 -14.44 -10.64
C ALA A 18 -2.54 -12.93 -10.67
N ASP A 19 -2.74 -12.28 -9.53
CA ASP A 19 -2.58 -10.84 -9.38
C ASP A 19 -1.89 -10.50 -8.05
N ALA A 20 -1.44 -9.25 -7.92
CA ALA A 20 -0.82 -8.76 -6.70
C ALA A 20 -1.09 -7.27 -6.50
N ASP A 21 -1.74 -6.94 -5.39
CA ASP A 21 -1.93 -5.57 -4.92
C ASP A 21 -0.85 -5.18 -3.91
N ILE A 22 -0.50 -3.89 -3.87
CA ILE A 22 0.51 -3.34 -2.94
C ILE A 22 -0.15 -2.38 -1.96
N PHE A 23 0.14 -2.57 -0.68
CA PHE A 23 -0.36 -1.76 0.42
C PHE A 23 0.79 -1.22 1.27
N LEU A 24 0.62 -0.03 1.83
CA LEU A 24 1.60 0.59 2.72
C LEU A 24 1.47 0.10 4.18
N THR A 25 0.33 -0.49 4.54
CA THR A 25 0.10 -1.04 5.87
C THR A 25 -0.45 -2.46 5.79
N LYS A 26 -0.13 -3.28 6.82
CA LYS A 26 -0.60 -4.65 6.93
C LYS A 26 -2.12 -4.72 7.06
N GLU A 27 -2.67 -3.80 7.82
CA GLU A 27 -4.10 -3.71 8.09
C GLU A 27 -4.91 -3.53 6.80
N LYS A 28 -4.46 -2.63 5.91
CA LYS A 28 -5.11 -2.43 4.61
C LYS A 28 -5.02 -3.67 3.70
N ALA A 29 -3.88 -4.38 3.73
CA ALA A 29 -3.74 -5.63 3.00
C ALA A 29 -4.68 -6.72 3.54
N GLN A 30 -4.85 -6.78 4.87
CA GLN A 30 -5.78 -7.70 5.53
C GLN A 30 -7.24 -7.38 5.22
N GLU A 31 -7.63 -6.11 5.26
CA GLU A 31 -8.98 -5.67 4.90
C GLU A 31 -9.32 -6.06 3.45
N ALA A 32 -8.39 -5.81 2.52
CA ALA A 32 -8.56 -6.17 1.11
C ALA A 32 -8.67 -7.69 0.93
N MET A 33 -7.81 -8.47 1.59
CA MET A 33 -7.86 -9.93 1.57
C MET A 33 -9.20 -10.46 2.07
N GLN A 34 -9.68 -9.95 3.21
CA GLN A 34 -10.95 -10.37 3.79
C GLN A 34 -12.14 -10.05 2.91
N GLU A 35 -12.11 -8.91 2.23
CA GLU A 35 -13.18 -8.50 1.31
C GLU A 35 -13.22 -9.41 0.07
N GLN A 36 -12.06 -9.65 -0.55
CA GLN A 36 -11.94 -10.56 -1.70
C GLN A 36 -12.36 -11.98 -1.32
N TYR A 37 -11.87 -12.49 -0.19
CA TYR A 37 -12.22 -13.82 0.32
C TYR A 37 -13.72 -13.97 0.57
N ARG A 38 -14.38 -12.98 1.19
CA ARG A 38 -15.83 -13.00 1.42
C ARG A 38 -16.61 -13.07 0.10
N THR A 39 -16.21 -12.26 -0.89
CA THR A 39 -16.82 -12.27 -2.21
C THR A 39 -16.68 -13.64 -2.88
N SER A 40 -15.51 -14.27 -2.76
CA SER A 40 -15.26 -15.60 -3.31
C SER A 40 -16.08 -16.69 -2.60
N LEU A 41 -16.21 -16.64 -1.26
CA LEU A 41 -17.08 -17.58 -0.54
C LEU A 41 -18.51 -17.56 -1.09
N GLU A 42 -19.05 -16.36 -1.35
CA GLU A 42 -20.38 -16.22 -1.95
C GLU A 42 -20.45 -16.87 -3.34
N SER A 43 -19.41 -16.71 -4.17
CA SER A 43 -19.34 -17.29 -5.50
C SER A 43 -19.25 -18.81 -5.49
N TRP A 44 -18.61 -19.39 -4.48
CA TRP A 44 -18.55 -20.83 -4.22
C TRP A 44 -19.81 -21.37 -3.54
N GLY A 45 -20.78 -20.52 -3.21
CA GLY A 45 -22.01 -20.89 -2.51
C GLY A 45 -21.81 -21.25 -1.04
N ILE A 46 -20.68 -20.82 -0.47
CA ILE A 46 -20.33 -21.07 0.94
C ILE A 46 -20.86 -19.91 1.78
N ASN A 47 -21.58 -20.23 2.85
CA ASN A 47 -22.13 -19.24 3.80
C ASN A 47 -21.94 -19.73 5.24
N GLU A 48 -22.30 -18.88 6.20
CA GLU A 48 -22.12 -19.16 7.64
C GLU A 48 -22.77 -20.47 8.13
N SER A 49 -23.81 -20.96 7.44
CA SER A 49 -24.48 -22.23 7.76
C SER A 49 -23.89 -23.44 7.02
N THR A 50 -22.95 -23.21 6.13
CA THR A 50 -22.29 -24.28 5.37
C THR A 50 -21.30 -24.99 6.30
N GLU A 51 -21.47 -26.27 6.53
CA GLU A 51 -20.49 -27.08 7.25
C GLU A 51 -19.33 -27.43 6.32
N GLN A 52 -18.10 -27.40 6.84
CA GLN A 52 -16.96 -27.93 6.13
C GLN A 52 -17.17 -29.43 5.89
N THR A 53 -17.01 -29.81 4.64
CA THR A 53 -17.15 -31.21 4.21
C THR A 53 -15.81 -31.73 3.71
N ASP A 54 -15.72 -33.01 3.47
CA ASP A 54 -14.52 -33.58 2.82
C ASP A 54 -14.35 -33.09 1.38
N ASP A 55 -15.42 -32.53 0.77
CA ASP A 55 -15.42 -32.08 -0.63
C ASP A 55 -14.87 -30.67 -0.82
N PHE A 56 -14.95 -29.79 0.23
CA PHE A 56 -14.53 -28.39 0.16
C PHE A 56 -13.83 -27.95 1.44
N HIS A 57 -12.75 -27.20 1.27
CA HIS A 57 -11.98 -26.60 2.34
C HIS A 57 -11.93 -25.09 2.17
N TRP A 58 -12.12 -24.35 3.26
CA TRP A 58 -11.91 -22.92 3.28
C TRP A 58 -11.35 -22.49 4.63
N SER A 59 -10.44 -21.53 4.59
CA SER A 59 -9.81 -20.96 5.77
C SER A 59 -9.38 -19.52 5.52
N CYS A 60 -9.34 -18.73 6.57
CA CYS A 60 -8.80 -17.38 6.53
C CYS A 60 -8.11 -17.10 7.88
N ASP A 61 -6.87 -16.70 7.81
CA ASP A 61 -6.10 -16.19 8.95
C ASP A 61 -5.57 -14.77 8.69
N GLU A 62 -4.65 -14.29 9.52
CA GLU A 62 -4.11 -12.94 9.41
C GLU A 62 -3.30 -12.68 8.12
N ASN A 63 -2.74 -13.69 7.50
CA ASN A 63 -1.78 -13.54 6.40
C ASN A 63 -2.14 -14.34 5.15
N GLN A 64 -3.12 -15.21 5.24
CA GLN A 64 -3.53 -16.05 4.12
C GLN A 64 -5.00 -16.44 4.20
N ALA A 65 -5.59 -16.69 3.04
CA ALA A 65 -6.90 -17.27 2.90
C ALA A 65 -6.89 -18.28 1.74
N GLU A 66 -7.71 -19.30 1.83
CA GLU A 66 -7.82 -20.35 0.80
C GLU A 66 -9.26 -20.86 0.72
N ILE A 67 -9.70 -21.13 -0.49
CA ILE A 67 -10.89 -21.91 -0.81
C ILE A 67 -10.44 -22.95 -1.81
N SER A 68 -10.74 -24.23 -1.59
CA SER A 68 -10.37 -25.29 -2.52
C SER A 68 -11.35 -26.47 -2.45
N ASP A 69 -11.41 -27.23 -3.54
CA ASP A 69 -12.00 -28.57 -3.51
C ASP A 69 -11.07 -29.59 -2.80
N ASP A 70 -11.55 -30.81 -2.55
CA ASP A 70 -10.83 -31.86 -1.81
C ASP A 70 -9.52 -32.28 -2.50
N CYS A 71 -9.52 -32.30 -3.82
CA CYS A 71 -8.34 -32.69 -4.61
C CYS A 71 -7.40 -31.50 -4.92
N LYS A 72 -7.77 -30.30 -4.50
CA LYS A 72 -7.07 -29.03 -4.87
C LYS A 72 -6.94 -28.86 -6.40
N CYS A 73 -7.90 -29.38 -7.14
CA CYS A 73 -7.99 -29.24 -8.59
C CYS A 73 -8.57 -27.88 -8.96
N GLU A 74 -9.43 -27.34 -8.08
CA GLU A 74 -9.95 -25.99 -8.13
C GLU A 74 -9.63 -25.29 -6.82
N TYR A 75 -9.02 -24.07 -6.90
CA TYR A 75 -8.68 -23.30 -5.72
C TYR A 75 -8.63 -21.81 -6.00
N GLU A 76 -8.85 -21.05 -4.95
CA GLU A 76 -8.50 -19.64 -4.83
C GLU A 76 -7.65 -19.44 -3.57
N GLN A 77 -6.58 -18.69 -3.68
CA GLN A 77 -5.63 -18.49 -2.60
C GLN A 77 -5.16 -17.06 -2.53
N TRP A 78 -5.13 -16.52 -1.33
CA TRP A 78 -4.60 -15.18 -1.00
C TRP A 78 -3.44 -15.33 -0.03
N GLN A 79 -2.40 -14.52 -0.23
CA GLN A 79 -1.28 -14.49 0.68
C GLN A 79 -0.74 -13.07 0.83
N ILE A 80 -0.65 -12.57 2.07
CA ILE A 80 0.01 -11.31 2.38
C ILE A 80 1.50 -11.58 2.61
N ARG A 81 2.35 -10.86 1.85
CA ARG A 81 3.80 -10.93 1.93
C ARG A 81 4.37 -9.57 2.28
N GLU A 82 5.11 -9.50 3.38
CA GLU A 82 5.89 -8.32 3.72
C GLU A 82 7.14 -8.26 2.84
N LYS A 83 7.44 -7.07 2.30
CA LYS A 83 8.66 -6.75 1.58
C LYS A 83 9.26 -5.47 2.11
N GLU A 84 10.57 -5.45 2.23
CA GLU A 84 11.32 -4.24 2.50
C GLU A 84 11.85 -3.65 1.20
N LEU A 85 11.51 -2.37 0.96
CA LEU A 85 12.03 -1.61 -0.17
C LEU A 85 13.11 -0.65 0.35
N ASP A 86 14.33 -0.78 -0.18
CA ASP A 86 15.43 0.13 0.08
C ASP A 86 15.35 1.33 -0.89
N VAL A 87 14.40 2.24 -0.61
CA VAL A 87 14.24 3.48 -1.36
C VAL A 87 15.11 4.55 -0.73
N LYS A 88 16.01 5.14 -1.53
CA LYS A 88 16.91 6.20 -1.10
C LYS A 88 16.84 7.37 -2.06
N ALA A 89 16.86 8.56 -1.50
CA ALA A 89 17.05 9.79 -2.24
C ALA A 89 18.22 10.58 -1.63
N ALA A 90 18.95 11.30 -2.46
CA ALA A 90 19.95 12.27 -2.01
C ALA A 90 19.63 13.64 -2.63
N VAL A 91 19.66 14.66 -1.79
CA VAL A 91 19.35 16.04 -2.16
C VAL A 91 20.63 16.86 -2.05
N GLU A 92 21.01 17.54 -3.12
CA GLU A 92 22.11 18.50 -3.13
C GLU A 92 21.55 19.90 -2.88
N VAL A 93 22.03 20.57 -1.82
CA VAL A 93 21.68 21.95 -1.49
C VAL A 93 22.94 22.82 -1.50
N ARG A 94 22.89 23.96 -2.20
CA ARG A 94 23.96 24.98 -2.22
C ARG A 94 23.34 26.36 -2.08
N GLY A 95 23.84 27.15 -1.10
CA GLY A 95 23.37 28.50 -0.88
C GLY A 95 21.88 28.62 -0.58
N GLY A 96 21.31 27.64 0.15
CA GLY A 96 19.88 27.56 0.42
C GLY A 96 19.00 27.02 -0.70
N LEU A 97 19.59 26.74 -1.89
CA LEU A 97 18.83 26.28 -3.04
C LEU A 97 19.08 24.78 -3.32
N VAL A 98 18.00 24.04 -3.58
CA VAL A 98 18.07 22.67 -4.08
C VAL A 98 18.62 22.68 -5.50
N GLN A 99 19.76 22.03 -5.72
CA GLN A 99 20.44 21.96 -7.01
C GLN A 99 20.08 20.70 -7.77
N SER A 100 19.99 19.57 -7.08
CA SER A 100 19.62 18.30 -7.67
C SER A 100 19.01 17.34 -6.65
N ILE A 101 18.19 16.43 -7.14
CA ILE A 101 17.65 15.30 -6.38
C ILE A 101 17.89 14.04 -7.21
N ILE A 102 18.51 13.04 -6.59
CA ILE A 102 18.71 11.72 -7.19
C ILE A 102 18.10 10.65 -6.30
N ALA A 103 17.50 9.63 -6.89
CA ALA A 103 16.92 8.51 -6.15
C ALA A 103 17.16 7.19 -6.86
N ASN A 104 17.10 6.07 -6.12
CA ASN A 104 17.23 4.72 -6.66
C ASN A 104 15.88 4.10 -7.10
N ALA A 105 14.80 4.87 -7.01
CA ALA A 105 13.46 4.53 -7.48
C ALA A 105 12.78 5.78 -8.05
N GLY A 106 11.74 5.60 -8.85
CA GLY A 106 10.86 6.70 -9.23
C GLY A 106 10.08 7.18 -8.01
N ILE A 107 10.35 8.41 -7.57
CA ILE A 107 9.66 9.08 -6.48
C ILE A 107 9.29 10.49 -6.93
N ASP A 108 8.13 10.97 -6.49
CA ASP A 108 7.77 12.37 -6.59
C ASP A 108 8.34 13.09 -5.37
N VAL A 109 8.93 14.26 -5.58
CA VAL A 109 9.55 15.05 -4.52
C VAL A 109 9.03 16.48 -4.60
N ASP A 110 8.30 16.88 -3.57
CA ASP A 110 7.90 18.27 -3.37
C ASP A 110 8.95 18.98 -2.49
N VAL A 111 9.36 20.17 -2.91
CA VAL A 111 10.30 21.00 -2.15
C VAL A 111 9.53 22.18 -1.59
N TYR A 112 9.47 22.26 -0.27
CA TYR A 112 8.89 23.37 0.47
C TYR A 112 10.03 24.31 0.88
N ASP A 113 10.24 25.37 0.10
CA ASP A 113 11.14 26.46 0.44
C ASP A 113 10.36 27.45 1.33
N LEU A 114 10.77 27.54 2.59
CA LEU A 114 10.16 28.38 3.63
C LEU A 114 11.03 29.60 3.96
N ASP A 115 12.17 29.74 3.28
CA ASP A 115 13.03 30.90 3.48
C ASP A 115 12.35 32.14 2.89
N VAL A 116 12.30 33.22 3.68
CA VAL A 116 11.85 34.54 3.26
C VAL A 116 13.07 35.43 3.15
N SER A 117 13.15 36.24 2.10
CA SER A 117 14.29 37.14 1.90
C SER A 117 14.36 38.24 2.99
N ASP A 118 15.56 38.80 3.23
CA ASP A 118 15.73 39.93 4.12
C ASP A 118 14.95 41.20 3.66
N PHE A 119 14.55 41.23 2.41
CA PHE A 119 13.73 42.26 1.78
C PHE A 119 12.64 41.59 0.94
N PRO A 120 11.57 41.09 1.58
CA PRO A 120 10.55 40.29 0.88
C PRO A 120 9.77 41.15 -0.13
N ASP A 121 9.49 40.54 -1.27
CA ASP A 121 8.56 41.07 -2.24
C ASP A 121 7.11 40.97 -1.74
N GLU A 122 6.19 41.73 -2.32
CA GLU A 122 4.78 41.70 -1.95
C GLU A 122 4.19 40.26 -2.14
N GLY A 123 3.76 39.64 -1.04
CA GLY A 123 3.17 38.32 -1.01
C GLY A 123 4.15 37.16 -0.75
N GLU A 124 5.46 37.37 -0.63
CA GLU A 124 6.46 36.36 -0.35
C GLU A 124 6.22 35.70 1.03
N GLU A 125 5.93 36.54 2.06
CA GLU A 125 5.59 36.04 3.40
C GLU A 125 4.29 35.21 3.40
N ASP A 126 3.26 35.67 2.68
CA ASP A 126 1.99 34.95 2.57
C ASP A 126 2.16 33.59 1.86
N GLU A 127 3.06 33.51 0.88
CA GLU A 127 3.39 32.27 0.18
C GLU A 127 4.15 31.30 1.08
N ALA A 128 5.14 31.76 1.85
CA ALA A 128 5.87 30.96 2.82
C ALA A 128 4.92 30.40 3.89
N ASP A 129 4.05 31.22 4.46
CA ASP A 129 3.03 30.81 5.43
C ASP A 129 2.07 29.77 4.86
N ARG A 130 1.71 29.87 3.57
CA ARG A 130 0.86 28.89 2.90
C ARG A 130 1.59 27.55 2.76
N LYS A 131 2.83 27.57 2.29
CA LYS A 131 3.68 26.37 2.14
C LYS A 131 3.93 25.68 3.48
N GLU A 132 4.18 26.46 4.56
CA GLU A 132 4.36 25.92 5.91
C GLU A 132 3.10 25.19 6.42
N ARG A 133 1.93 25.76 6.17
CA ARG A 133 0.66 25.09 6.51
C ARG A 133 0.46 23.79 5.72
N GLU A 134 0.69 23.79 4.40
CA GLU A 134 0.60 22.62 3.55
C GLU A 134 1.56 21.52 4.03
N PHE A 135 2.81 21.86 4.34
CA PHE A 135 3.80 20.91 4.88
C PHE A 135 3.37 20.34 6.24
N THR A 136 2.83 21.21 7.12
CA THR A 136 2.33 20.79 8.44
C THR A 136 1.13 19.84 8.30
N GLU A 137 0.21 20.11 7.38
CA GLU A 137 -0.92 19.23 7.09
C GLU A 137 -0.45 17.87 6.57
N LEU A 138 0.53 17.85 5.66
CA LEU A 138 1.13 16.60 5.15
C LEU A 138 1.80 15.79 6.27
N SER A 139 2.62 16.44 7.12
CA SER A 139 3.33 15.76 8.20
C SER A 139 2.41 15.18 9.28
N ASN A 140 1.18 15.65 9.38
CA ASN A 140 0.18 15.14 10.32
C ASN A 140 -0.66 13.97 9.73
N ARG A 141 -0.49 13.65 8.46
CA ARG A 141 -1.20 12.53 7.83
C ARG A 141 -0.63 11.19 8.30
N PRO A 142 -1.48 10.18 8.56
CA PRO A 142 -1.02 8.89 9.09
C PRO A 142 -0.17 8.07 8.10
N ASP A 143 -0.24 8.41 6.81
CA ASP A 143 0.53 7.79 5.73
C ASP A 143 1.88 8.49 5.46
N TRP A 144 2.17 9.58 6.19
CA TRP A 144 3.44 10.31 6.12
C TRP A 144 4.19 10.21 7.46
N GLY A 145 5.50 10.15 7.40
CA GLY A 145 6.35 10.08 8.58
C GLY A 145 7.73 10.64 8.35
N SER A 146 8.34 11.17 9.42
CA SER A 146 9.73 11.58 9.39
C SER A 146 10.65 10.39 9.12
N VAL A 147 11.66 10.58 8.27
CA VAL A 147 12.62 9.55 7.86
C VAL A 147 13.97 9.65 8.59
N TRP A 148 14.12 10.56 9.59
CA TRP A 148 15.28 10.72 10.48
C TRP A 148 14.86 11.02 11.93
#